data_418998b9d599dfba227c6071bf0db48e
#
_entry.id   418998b9d599dfba227c6071bf0db48e
#
_cell.length_a   1.000
_cell.length_b   1.000
_cell.length_c   1.000
_cell.angle_alpha   90.00
_cell.angle_beta   90.00
_cell.angle_gamma   90.00
#
_symmetry.space_group_name_H-M   'P 1'
#
loop_
_entity.id
_entity.type
_entity.pdbx_description
1 polymer ?
#
loop_
_entity_poly.entity_id
_entity_poly.type
_entity_poly.pdbx_seq_one_letter_code
_entity_poly.pdbx_strand_id
1 'polypeptide(L)'
;NLLVLGGGSNMLLTKDVDALVLQINLRGISVISSFENSVHIEVAAGENWHELVCWCLNKDFGGLENLSLIPGNVGTAPIQNIGAYGVELKDVFLDCNTLSIKDQSEKKFTKEECKFAYRNSIFKHQKKGKYIADFFLFSYFCTPFLKINL
;
A
#
# COMPACT_ATOMS: atom_id res chain seq x y z
N ASN A 1 11.50 15.43 -17.46
CA ASN A 1 10.37 15.21 -16.57
C ASN A 1 10.17 13.70 -16.33
N LEU A 2 9.73 13.30 -15.13
CA LEU A 2 9.39 11.93 -14.76
C LEU A 2 7.98 11.90 -14.15
N LEU A 3 7.13 11.01 -14.65
CA LEU A 3 5.84 10.69 -14.06
C LEU A 3 5.88 9.26 -13.51
N VAL A 4 5.80 9.10 -12.20
CA VAL A 4 5.68 7.79 -11.57
C VAL A 4 4.21 7.41 -11.50
N LEU A 5 3.87 6.24 -12.03
CA LEU A 5 2.50 5.75 -12.19
C LEU A 5 2.34 4.40 -11.48
N GLY A 6 1.30 4.28 -10.67
CA GLY A 6 0.80 2.99 -10.17
C GLY A 6 -0.21 2.37 -11.13
N GLY A 7 -1.36 1.93 -10.62
CA GLY A 7 -2.44 1.38 -11.44
C GLY A 7 -3.22 2.40 -12.29
N GLY A 8 -2.94 3.71 -12.15
CA GLY A 8 -3.63 4.76 -12.92
C GLY A 8 -5.08 5.04 -12.50
N SER A 9 -5.60 4.36 -11.49
CA SER A 9 -7.02 4.36 -11.12
C SER A 9 -7.56 5.69 -10.57
N ASN A 10 -6.68 6.61 -10.19
CA ASN A 10 -7.05 7.93 -9.65
C ASN A 10 -6.41 9.07 -10.45
N MET A 11 -6.30 8.88 -11.78
CA MET A 11 -5.66 9.85 -12.67
C MET A 11 -6.47 10.00 -13.95
N LEU A 12 -6.69 11.24 -14.35
CA LEU A 12 -7.29 11.60 -15.64
C LEU A 12 -6.26 12.39 -16.46
N LEU A 13 -5.79 11.82 -17.54
CA LEU A 13 -4.93 12.51 -18.50
C LEU A 13 -5.78 13.26 -19.50
N THR A 14 -5.76 14.59 -19.47
CA THR A 14 -6.56 15.45 -20.35
C THR A 14 -5.79 15.95 -21.57
N LYS A 15 -4.50 15.62 -21.68
CA LYS A 15 -3.58 15.94 -22.77
C LYS A 15 -2.40 14.98 -22.78
N ASP A 16 -1.62 15.02 -23.83
CA ASP A 16 -0.37 14.27 -23.94
C ASP A 16 0.59 14.61 -22.78
N VAL A 17 1.32 13.60 -22.32
CA VAL A 17 2.27 13.72 -21.21
C VAL A 17 3.67 13.82 -21.79
N ASP A 18 4.26 15.00 -21.70
CA ASP A 18 5.67 15.25 -22.05
C ASP A 18 6.59 14.85 -20.88
N ALA A 19 6.68 13.57 -20.60
CA ALA A 19 7.51 12.99 -19.55
C ALA A 19 7.80 11.51 -19.81
N LEU A 20 8.90 11.03 -19.25
CA LEU A 20 9.10 9.59 -19.08
C LEU A 20 8.10 9.06 -18.07
N VAL A 21 7.25 8.12 -18.48
CA VAL A 21 6.29 7.47 -17.59
C VAL A 21 6.91 6.18 -17.06
N LEU A 22 7.11 6.12 -15.75
CA LEU A 22 7.59 4.94 -15.04
C LEU A 22 6.42 4.28 -14.31
N GLN A 23 5.91 3.18 -14.87
CA GLN A 23 4.88 2.38 -14.21
C GLN A 23 5.49 1.40 -13.23
N ILE A 24 5.06 1.45 -11.96
CA ILE A 24 5.52 0.51 -10.94
C ILE A 24 4.69 -0.76 -11.02
N ASN A 25 5.34 -1.85 -11.45
CA ASN A 25 4.73 -3.17 -11.61
C ASN A 25 5.52 -4.28 -10.90
N LEU A 26 6.15 -3.95 -9.78
CA LEU A 26 6.80 -4.93 -8.91
C LEU A 26 5.77 -5.88 -8.33
N ARG A 27 6.07 -7.20 -8.32
CA ARG A 27 5.17 -8.24 -7.85
C ARG A 27 5.78 -9.07 -6.74
N GLY A 28 4.95 -9.55 -5.86
CA GLY A 28 5.29 -10.48 -4.79
C GLY A 28 4.57 -10.15 -3.49
N ILE A 29 4.08 -11.20 -2.85
CA ILE A 29 3.48 -11.17 -1.50
C ILE A 29 4.12 -12.31 -0.71
N SER A 30 4.75 -12.01 0.41
CA SER A 30 5.42 -13.02 1.25
C SER A 30 5.11 -12.82 2.72
N VAL A 31 4.97 -13.93 3.44
CA VAL A 31 4.89 -13.93 4.91
C VAL A 31 6.33 -13.84 5.44
N ILE A 32 6.62 -12.77 6.18
CA ILE A 32 7.96 -12.52 6.74
C ILE A 32 8.09 -13.11 8.14
N SER A 33 7.03 -12.99 8.95
CA SER A 33 7.00 -13.55 10.30
C SER A 33 5.57 -13.85 10.74
N SER A 34 5.45 -14.86 11.60
CA SER A 34 4.18 -15.27 12.19
C SER A 34 4.31 -15.28 13.71
N PHE A 35 3.31 -14.73 14.38
CA PHE A 35 3.16 -14.68 15.82
C PHE A 35 1.87 -15.41 16.23
N GLU A 36 1.63 -15.58 17.51
CA GLU A 36 0.45 -16.28 18.02
C GLU A 36 -0.87 -15.70 17.46
N ASN A 37 -0.99 -14.37 17.44
CA ASN A 37 -2.23 -13.67 17.04
C ASN A 37 -2.05 -12.70 15.87
N SER A 38 -0.91 -12.70 15.21
CA SER A 38 -0.63 -11.80 14.08
C SER A 38 0.39 -12.36 13.11
N VAL A 39 0.36 -11.84 11.90
CA VAL A 39 1.31 -12.16 10.84
C VAL A 39 1.81 -10.87 10.20
N HIS A 40 3.09 -10.82 9.88
CA HIS A 40 3.67 -9.75 9.09
C HIS A 40 3.86 -10.23 7.65
N ILE A 41 3.35 -9.47 6.71
CA ILE A 41 3.52 -9.74 5.29
C ILE A 41 4.24 -8.57 4.61
N GLU A 42 5.14 -8.93 3.71
CA GLU A 42 5.78 -7.99 2.79
C GLU A 42 5.08 -8.06 1.42
N VAL A 43 4.79 -6.90 0.86
CA VAL A 43 4.01 -6.78 -0.38
C VAL A 43 4.69 -5.80 -1.32
N ALA A 44 4.91 -6.21 -2.56
CA ALA A 44 5.47 -5.36 -3.59
C ALA A 44 4.49 -4.27 -4.04
N ALA A 45 5.02 -3.09 -4.35
CA ALA A 45 4.23 -1.89 -4.64
C ALA A 45 3.30 -1.99 -5.86
N GLY A 46 3.62 -2.85 -6.82
CA GLY A 46 2.83 -3.08 -8.03
C GLY A 46 1.68 -4.06 -7.86
N GLU A 47 1.54 -4.71 -6.70
CA GLU A 47 0.41 -5.61 -6.45
C GLU A 47 -0.93 -4.85 -6.48
N ASN A 48 -1.97 -5.49 -7.04
CA ASN A 48 -3.30 -4.93 -7.03
C ASN A 48 -3.85 -4.96 -5.60
N TRP A 49 -4.43 -3.84 -5.16
CA TRP A 49 -4.93 -3.71 -3.79
C TRP A 49 -6.03 -4.74 -3.45
N HIS A 50 -7.01 -4.92 -4.33
CA HIS A 50 -8.09 -5.87 -4.08
C HIS A 50 -7.62 -7.31 -4.11
N GLU A 51 -6.70 -7.66 -5.00
CA GLU A 51 -6.09 -9.00 -5.05
C GLU A 51 -5.30 -9.30 -3.77
N LEU A 52 -4.61 -8.30 -3.19
CA LEU A 52 -3.97 -8.42 -1.87
C LEU A 52 -5.01 -8.73 -0.79
N VAL A 53 -6.14 -8.00 -0.77
CA VAL A 53 -7.21 -8.27 0.21
C VAL A 53 -7.72 -9.71 0.06
N CYS A 54 -8.00 -10.16 -1.16
CA CYS A 54 -8.43 -11.54 -1.43
C CYS A 54 -7.37 -12.57 -1.00
N TRP A 55 -6.09 -12.29 -1.24
CA TRP A 55 -5.00 -13.15 -0.83
C TRP A 55 -4.92 -13.29 0.70
N CYS A 56 -5.10 -12.19 1.44
CA CYS A 56 -5.17 -12.20 2.90
C CYS A 56 -6.36 -13.01 3.41
N LEU A 57 -7.55 -12.79 2.85
CA LEU A 57 -8.78 -13.51 3.22
C LEU A 57 -8.65 -15.02 3.00
N ASN A 58 -8.05 -15.45 1.90
CA ASN A 58 -7.82 -16.86 1.60
C ASN A 58 -6.85 -17.55 2.59
N LYS A 59 -6.14 -16.77 3.40
CA LYS A 59 -5.21 -17.25 4.44
C LYS A 59 -5.71 -16.96 5.86
N ASP A 60 -6.97 -16.55 6.00
CA ASP A 60 -7.57 -16.17 7.28
C ASP A 60 -6.81 -15.02 7.99
N PHE A 61 -6.24 -14.08 7.21
CA PHE A 61 -5.60 -12.87 7.71
C PHE A 61 -6.59 -11.71 7.67
N GLY A 62 -7.00 -11.22 8.83
CA GLY A 62 -7.98 -10.15 8.99
C GLY A 62 -7.36 -8.77 9.15
N GLY A 63 -8.17 -7.72 8.86
CA GLY A 63 -7.84 -6.31 9.04
C GLY A 63 -7.92 -5.45 7.79
N LEU A 64 -8.09 -6.04 6.59
CA LEU A 64 -8.24 -5.32 5.31
C LEU A 64 -9.59 -5.54 4.62
N GLU A 65 -10.44 -6.38 5.12
CA GLU A 65 -11.69 -6.80 4.47
C GLU A 65 -12.58 -5.62 4.09
N ASN A 66 -12.64 -4.60 4.96
CA ASN A 66 -13.41 -3.37 4.72
C ASN A 66 -12.79 -2.47 3.62
N LEU A 67 -11.53 -2.71 3.25
CA LEU A 67 -10.83 -1.98 2.20
C LEU A 67 -10.88 -2.71 0.86
N SER A 68 -11.69 -3.76 0.75
CA SER A 68 -11.91 -4.50 -0.48
C SER A 68 -12.47 -3.59 -1.58
N LEU A 69 -12.19 -3.93 -2.85
CA LEU A 69 -12.64 -3.21 -4.05
C LEU A 69 -12.17 -1.76 -4.18
N ILE A 70 -11.33 -1.23 -3.29
CA ILE A 70 -10.68 0.05 -3.52
C ILE A 70 -9.73 -0.09 -4.72
N PRO A 71 -9.90 0.71 -5.78
CA PRO A 71 -9.07 0.57 -6.97
C PRO A 71 -7.65 1.09 -6.75
N GLY A 72 -6.69 0.50 -7.43
CA GLY A 72 -5.28 0.92 -7.40
C GLY A 72 -4.33 -0.18 -6.96
N ASN A 73 -3.05 0.18 -6.86
CA ASN A 73 -1.97 -0.70 -6.44
C ASN A 73 -1.53 -0.38 -5.00
N VAL A 74 -0.93 -1.36 -4.35
CA VAL A 74 -0.42 -1.27 -2.98
C VAL A 74 0.49 -0.05 -2.80
N GLY A 75 1.39 0.21 -3.74
CA GLY A 75 2.32 1.35 -3.70
C GLY A 75 1.67 2.74 -3.66
N THR A 76 0.42 2.86 -4.08
CA THR A 76 -0.32 4.12 -4.06
C THR A 76 -1.21 4.30 -2.85
N ALA A 77 -1.49 3.22 -2.12
CA ALA A 77 -2.39 3.22 -0.97
C ALA A 77 -1.97 4.19 0.17
N PRO A 78 -0.66 4.29 0.55
CA PRO A 78 -0.21 5.20 1.60
C PRO A 78 -0.31 6.69 1.24
N ILE A 79 -0.35 7.05 -0.03
CA ILE A 79 -0.35 8.46 -0.46
C ILE A 79 -1.49 9.21 0.23
N GLN A 80 -2.67 8.64 0.24
CA GLN A 80 -3.85 9.23 0.85
C GLN A 80 -4.43 8.38 2.00
N ASN A 81 -3.62 7.48 2.58
CA ASN A 81 -4.08 6.63 3.67
C ASN A 81 -5.47 6.06 3.36
N ILE A 82 -5.56 5.21 2.33
CA ILE A 82 -6.86 4.71 1.86
C ILE A 82 -7.68 4.16 3.03
N GLY A 83 -8.98 4.34 2.98
CA GLY A 83 -9.86 3.91 4.06
C GLY A 83 -11.31 3.78 3.60
N ALA A 84 -12.04 2.90 4.24
CA ALA A 84 -13.46 2.68 4.05
C ALA A 84 -14.06 2.01 5.29
N TYR A 85 -15.33 2.28 5.57
CA TYR A 85 -16.10 1.61 6.64
C TYR A 85 -15.40 1.60 8.00
N GLY A 86 -14.78 2.74 8.37
CA GLY A 86 -14.12 2.93 9.67
C GLY A 86 -12.72 2.33 9.79
N VAL A 87 -12.19 1.71 8.75
CA VAL A 87 -10.82 1.16 8.70
C VAL A 87 -9.97 2.02 7.77
N GLU A 88 -8.73 2.26 8.14
CA GLU A 88 -7.73 2.95 7.32
C GLU A 88 -6.47 2.09 7.15
N LEU A 89 -5.73 2.33 6.07
CA LEU A 89 -4.45 1.64 5.81
C LEU A 89 -3.50 1.68 7.02
N LYS A 90 -3.42 2.83 7.69
CA LYS A 90 -2.56 3.02 8.86
C LYS A 90 -2.81 1.99 9.97
N ASP A 91 -3.99 1.37 10.03
CA ASP A 91 -4.34 0.43 11.11
C ASP A 91 -3.53 -0.86 11.02
N VAL A 92 -3.14 -1.25 9.82
CA VAL A 92 -2.34 -2.46 9.51
C VAL A 92 -0.92 -2.15 9.02
N PHE A 93 -0.62 -0.91 8.64
CA PHE A 93 0.67 -0.51 8.09
C PHE A 93 1.76 -0.47 9.16
N LEU A 94 2.92 -1.05 8.89
CA LEU A 94 4.11 -0.98 9.75
C LEU A 94 5.14 -0.02 9.16
N ASP A 95 5.64 -0.30 7.98
CA ASP A 95 6.63 0.50 7.28
C ASP A 95 6.59 0.28 5.76
N CYS A 96 7.36 1.09 5.04
CA CYS A 96 7.63 0.88 3.62
C CYS A 96 9.07 1.21 3.27
N ASN A 97 9.63 0.44 2.36
CA ASN A 97 10.88 0.73 1.70
C ASN A 97 10.61 1.61 0.48
N THR A 98 11.51 2.54 0.22
CA THR A 98 11.38 3.49 -0.88
C THR A 98 12.74 3.83 -1.47
N LEU A 99 12.75 4.19 -2.75
CA LEU A 99 13.90 4.72 -3.45
C LEU A 99 13.75 6.24 -3.64
N SER A 100 14.73 7.01 -3.22
CA SER A 100 14.79 8.45 -3.49
C SER A 100 15.02 8.72 -4.98
N ILE A 101 14.16 9.52 -5.61
CA ILE A 101 14.29 9.87 -7.03
C ILE A 101 15.55 10.73 -7.28
N LYS A 102 15.96 11.52 -6.28
CA LYS A 102 17.05 12.47 -6.43
C LYS A 102 18.42 11.83 -6.48
N ASP A 103 18.69 10.90 -5.58
CA ASP A 103 20.03 10.35 -5.33
C ASP A 103 20.06 8.81 -5.33
N GLN A 104 18.92 8.18 -5.64
CA GLN A 104 18.76 6.72 -5.71
C GLN A 104 19.09 5.99 -4.40
N SER A 105 19.08 6.71 -3.28
CA SER A 105 19.25 6.10 -1.97
C SER A 105 17.98 5.42 -1.50
N GLU A 106 18.13 4.27 -0.85
CA GLU A 106 17.02 3.59 -0.18
C GLU A 106 16.66 4.31 1.11
N LYS A 107 15.38 4.42 1.38
CA LYS A 107 14.87 4.93 2.63
C LYS A 107 13.64 4.15 3.08
N LYS A 108 13.70 3.67 4.32
CA LYS A 108 12.53 3.11 5.02
C LYS A 108 11.77 4.22 5.72
N PHE A 109 10.44 4.22 5.61
CA PHE A 109 9.54 5.07 6.37
C PHE A 109 8.68 4.23 7.30
N THR A 110 8.75 4.50 8.60
CA THR A 110 7.87 3.88 9.59
C THR A 110 6.47 4.49 9.54
N LYS A 111 5.51 3.84 10.20
CA LYS A 111 4.15 4.35 10.35
C LYS A 111 4.12 5.78 10.90
N GLU A 112 4.93 6.06 11.91
CA GLU A 112 5.02 7.36 12.58
C GLU A 112 5.60 8.43 11.64
N GLU A 113 6.63 8.09 10.86
CA GLU A 113 7.23 8.98 9.88
C GLU A 113 6.28 9.31 8.73
N CYS A 114 5.37 8.39 8.39
CA CYS A 114 4.36 8.62 7.35
C CYS A 114 3.31 9.68 7.73
N LYS A 115 3.15 10.00 9.02
CA LYS A 115 2.22 11.02 9.55
C LYS A 115 0.82 10.87 8.96
N PHE A 116 0.29 9.66 8.99
CA PHE A 116 -1.04 9.38 8.48
C PHE A 116 -2.12 10.18 9.21
N ALA A 117 -3.04 10.76 8.42
CA ALA A 117 -4.25 11.41 8.87
C ALA A 117 -5.39 11.06 7.91
N TYR A 118 -6.60 11.53 8.17
CA TYR A 118 -7.74 11.29 7.29
C TYR A 118 -7.41 11.72 5.85
N ARG A 119 -7.41 10.74 4.94
CA ARG A 119 -7.08 10.91 3.49
C ARG A 119 -5.76 11.65 3.25
N ASN A 120 -4.77 11.49 4.15
CA ASN A 120 -3.54 12.24 4.13
C ASN A 120 -2.32 11.43 4.61
N SER A 121 -1.14 11.80 4.08
CA SER A 121 0.19 11.36 4.53
C SER A 121 1.28 12.35 4.09
N ILE A 122 2.53 12.12 4.52
CA ILE A 122 3.68 12.91 4.03
C ILE A 122 3.85 12.78 2.50
N PHE A 123 3.49 11.64 1.90
CA PHE A 123 3.64 11.40 0.46
C PHE A 123 2.70 12.24 -0.38
N LYS A 124 1.59 12.71 0.18
CA LYS A 124 0.66 13.61 -0.50
C LYS A 124 1.18 15.05 -0.59
N HIS A 125 2.04 15.47 0.35
CA HIS A 125 2.51 16.85 0.48
C HIS A 125 4.05 16.96 0.54
N GLN A 126 4.66 16.79 1.72
CA GLN A 126 6.08 17.08 1.99
C GLN A 126 7.04 16.22 1.14
N LYS A 127 6.66 14.99 0.85
CA LYS A 127 7.44 14.00 0.09
C LYS A 127 6.87 13.71 -1.30
N LYS A 128 5.86 14.49 -1.74
CA LYS A 128 5.25 14.32 -3.06
C LYS A 128 6.30 14.36 -4.17
N GLY A 129 6.32 13.32 -5.01
CA GLY A 129 7.23 13.21 -6.14
C GLY A 129 8.72 13.07 -5.79
N LYS A 130 9.06 12.71 -4.55
CA LYS A 130 10.45 12.56 -4.11
C LYS A 130 10.89 11.11 -3.95
N TYR A 131 9.96 10.19 -3.76
CA TYR A 131 10.22 8.78 -3.48
C TYR A 131 9.34 7.88 -4.33
N ILE A 132 9.87 6.71 -4.68
CA ILE A 132 9.17 5.60 -5.30
C ILE A 132 9.13 4.49 -4.26
N ALA A 133 7.95 4.02 -3.90
CA ALA A 133 7.83 2.87 -3.02
C ALA A 133 8.05 1.57 -3.79
N ASP A 134 8.75 0.62 -3.18
CA ASP A 134 9.04 -0.70 -3.74
C ASP A 134 8.33 -1.81 -2.96
N PHE A 135 8.47 -1.86 -1.62
CA PHE A 135 7.83 -2.85 -0.75
C PHE A 135 7.19 -2.20 0.47
N PHE A 136 6.15 -2.87 0.98
CA PHE A 136 5.41 -2.49 2.16
C PHE A 136 5.37 -3.63 3.16
N LEU A 137 5.51 -3.31 4.44
CA LEU A 137 5.31 -4.25 5.54
C LEU A 137 3.99 -3.95 6.24
N PHE A 138 3.16 -4.98 6.35
CA PHE A 138 1.87 -4.91 7.02
C PHE A 138 1.78 -5.94 8.15
N SER A 139 1.03 -5.59 9.20
CA SER A 139 0.67 -6.51 10.29
C SER A 139 -0.82 -6.83 10.22
N TYR A 140 -1.16 -8.10 10.16
CA TYR A 140 -2.52 -8.62 10.10
C TYR A 140 -2.82 -9.47 11.33
N PHE A 141 -4.10 -9.53 11.71
CA PHE A 141 -4.54 -10.41 12.77
C PHE A 141 -4.79 -11.80 12.20
N CYS A 142 -4.22 -12.83 12.85
CA CYS A 142 -4.59 -14.23 12.62
C CYS A 142 -5.82 -14.53 13.49
N THR A 143 -6.99 -14.02 13.12
CA THR A 143 -8.23 -14.48 13.73
C THR A 143 -8.87 -15.49 12.79
N PRO A 144 -9.21 -16.71 13.26
CA PRO A 144 -10.11 -17.53 12.47
C PRO A 144 -11.38 -16.69 12.27
N PHE A 145 -11.70 -16.38 11.02
CA PHE A 145 -12.97 -15.78 10.66
C PHE A 145 -14.06 -16.58 11.37
N LEU A 146 -14.89 -15.93 12.17
CA LEU A 146 -16.19 -16.47 12.49
C LEU A 146 -16.85 -16.78 11.14
N LYS A 147 -16.81 -18.06 10.73
CA LYS A 147 -17.62 -18.53 9.61
C LYS A 147 -19.05 -18.25 10.00
N ILE A 148 -19.57 -17.12 9.55
CA ILE A 148 -21.01 -16.88 9.59
C ILE A 148 -21.56 -17.87 8.59
N ASN A 149 -22.03 -19.01 9.11
CA ASN A 149 -22.86 -19.93 8.34
C ASN A 149 -24.16 -19.17 8.05
N LEU A 150 -24.25 -18.61 6.83
CA LEU A 150 -25.51 -18.12 6.25
C LEU A 150 -26.33 -19.32 5.81
#